data_193f06cafeb99a05704cb83622ec1e5a
#
_entry.id   193f06cafeb99a05704cb83622ec1e5a
#
_cell.length_a   1.000
_cell.length_b   1.000
_cell.length_c   1.000
_cell.angle_alpha   90.00
_cell.angle_beta   90.00
_cell.angle_gamma   90.00
#
_symmetry.space_group_name_H-M   'P 1'
#
loop_
_entity.id
_entity.type
_entity.pdbx_description
1 polymer ?
#
loop_
_entity_poly.entity_id
_entity_poly.type
_entity_poly.pdbx_seq_one_letter_code
_entity_poly.pdbx_strand_id
1 'polypeptide(L)'
;MFIINISWLRLFKSTWGIKKSMLRFLLLYLAIYPLVHYYTLRKIDLAFQPGKNIKRGIALFMAVMIAAPIMVRVAERAGIETGARFWAYASFSWMGLLFLFLVLSVAIGAARFAVQATEKILKRRLFQSTLSPRRIFIIQAMLVVAIYGYGIFEAMDIRLKQIEIASPKIAATPGKIRIAQISDVHLGLIVREGRLSRILARIQEARPDILVSTGDLLDGQLNHLGTEAALLAAIRPPLGKFAITGNHEFYAGLQDALDFTKKSGFTLLRDQGVVAGGITVVGVDDPAATLFDKKPARTEHDLLSAQPGENFTLLLKHRPDLDPASLGLFDLQLSGHTHKGQIFPFNLLTWFLYPHKAGRLTRLPGGFLYPSPGTGTWGPPIRFLAPPEVTIIDLVPVK
;
A
#
# COMPACT_ATOMS: atom_id res chain seq x y z
N MET A 1 14.95 -28.29 -29.07
CA MET A 1 14.23 -28.97 -27.98
C MET A 1 15.11 -28.89 -26.74
N PHE A 2 15.02 -27.77 -25.99
CA PHE A 2 15.83 -27.55 -24.79
C PHE A 2 15.00 -28.01 -23.57
N ILE A 3 15.38 -29.16 -23.04
CA ILE A 3 14.85 -29.66 -21.76
C ILE A 3 15.52 -28.81 -20.65
N ILE A 4 14.80 -27.83 -20.12
CA ILE A 4 15.23 -27.10 -18.92
C ILE A 4 15.20 -28.09 -17.76
N ASN A 5 16.38 -28.42 -17.26
CA ASN A 5 16.60 -29.41 -16.22
C ASN A 5 15.96 -28.96 -14.90
N ILE A 6 14.88 -29.63 -14.52
CA ILE A 6 14.03 -29.36 -13.34
C ILE A 6 14.82 -29.46 -12.01
N SER A 7 16.05 -30.02 -12.04
CA SER A 7 16.90 -30.15 -10.85
C SER A 7 17.30 -28.81 -10.22
N TRP A 8 17.51 -27.76 -11.01
CA TRP A 8 17.80 -26.41 -10.52
C TRP A 8 16.64 -25.78 -9.72
N LEU A 9 15.41 -26.04 -10.11
CA LEU A 9 14.21 -25.60 -9.39
C LEU A 9 14.04 -26.31 -8.04
N ARG A 10 14.53 -27.55 -7.89
CA ARG A 10 14.53 -28.28 -6.61
C ARG A 10 15.61 -27.76 -5.65
N LEU A 11 16.80 -27.41 -6.15
CA LEU A 11 17.85 -26.76 -5.35
C LEU A 11 17.43 -25.37 -4.86
N PHE A 12 16.75 -24.57 -5.69
CA PHE A 12 16.19 -23.29 -5.29
C PHE A 12 15.11 -23.42 -4.19
N LYS A 13 14.32 -24.51 -4.21
CA LYS A 13 13.32 -24.79 -3.16
C LYS A 13 13.94 -25.15 -1.81
N SER A 14 15.06 -25.87 -1.79
CA SER A 14 15.66 -26.35 -0.56
C SER A 14 16.50 -25.31 0.17
N THR A 15 17.12 -24.38 -0.57
CA THR A 15 18.01 -23.36 -0.01
C THR A 15 17.32 -22.04 0.34
N TRP A 16 16.15 -21.74 -0.25
CA TRP A 16 15.51 -20.42 -0.11
C TRP A 16 14.10 -20.45 0.48
N GLY A 17 13.50 -21.62 0.73
CA GLY A 17 12.15 -21.73 1.33
C GLY A 17 11.07 -20.93 0.59
N ILE A 18 11.23 -20.73 -0.75
CA ILE A 18 10.33 -19.90 -1.55
C ILE A 18 8.97 -20.59 -1.67
N LYS A 19 7.96 -20.01 -1.03
CA LYS A 19 6.58 -20.48 -1.13
C LYS A 19 6.03 -20.27 -2.55
N LYS A 20 5.07 -21.09 -2.97
CA LYS A 20 4.47 -21.05 -4.34
C LYS A 20 3.97 -19.66 -4.74
N SER A 21 3.47 -18.87 -3.80
CA SER A 21 3.01 -17.48 -4.02
C SER A 21 4.15 -16.52 -4.36
N MET A 22 5.27 -16.58 -3.65
CA MET A 22 6.47 -15.79 -3.93
C MET A 22 7.08 -16.14 -5.29
N LEU A 23 7.09 -17.42 -5.65
CA LEU A 23 7.57 -17.85 -6.96
C LEU A 23 6.69 -17.28 -8.09
N ARG A 24 5.36 -17.31 -7.93
CA ARG A 24 4.42 -16.70 -8.90
C ARG A 24 4.66 -15.20 -9.05
N PHE A 25 4.83 -14.49 -7.94
CA PHE A 25 5.14 -13.06 -7.97
C PHE A 25 6.46 -12.78 -8.69
N LEU A 26 7.52 -13.55 -8.40
CA LEU A 26 8.83 -13.40 -9.06
C LEU A 26 8.74 -13.69 -10.57
N LEU A 27 8.01 -14.73 -10.98
CA LEU A 27 7.80 -15.04 -12.39
C LEU A 27 7.03 -13.93 -13.11
N LEU A 28 5.99 -13.38 -12.49
CA LEU A 28 5.23 -12.25 -13.04
C LEU A 28 6.09 -10.99 -13.16
N TYR A 29 6.88 -10.70 -12.12
CA TYR A 29 7.86 -9.62 -12.14
C TYR A 29 8.86 -9.76 -13.28
N LEU A 30 9.49 -10.92 -13.42
CA LEU A 30 10.47 -11.21 -14.47
C LEU A 30 9.85 -11.26 -15.87
N ALA A 31 8.55 -11.51 -16.00
CA ALA A 31 7.84 -11.43 -17.26
C ALA A 31 7.49 -9.98 -17.65
N ILE A 32 6.93 -9.20 -16.73
CA ILE A 32 6.38 -7.89 -17.05
C ILE A 32 7.45 -6.79 -17.02
N TYR A 33 8.28 -6.76 -15.97
CA TYR A 33 9.19 -5.64 -15.74
C TYR A 33 10.26 -5.48 -16.83
N PRO A 34 10.90 -6.56 -17.34
CA PRO A 34 11.79 -6.46 -18.51
C PRO A 34 11.09 -6.01 -19.79
N LEU A 35 9.80 -6.36 -19.99
CA LEU A 35 9.03 -5.91 -21.15
C LEU A 35 8.81 -4.40 -21.13
N VAL A 36 8.53 -3.82 -19.96
CA VAL A 36 8.39 -2.37 -19.81
C VAL A 36 9.72 -1.66 -20.12
N HIS A 37 10.85 -2.21 -19.65
CA HIS A 37 12.18 -1.68 -19.98
C HIS A 37 12.49 -1.77 -21.48
N TYR A 38 12.21 -2.91 -22.09
CA TYR A 38 12.37 -3.08 -23.53
C TYR A 38 11.50 -2.10 -24.32
N TYR A 39 10.24 -1.92 -23.92
CA TYR A 39 9.36 -0.93 -24.53
C TYR A 39 9.95 0.49 -24.43
N THR A 40 10.45 0.87 -23.26
CA THR A 40 11.08 2.19 -23.04
C THR A 40 12.34 2.33 -23.88
N LEU A 41 13.20 1.31 -23.97
CA LEU A 41 14.38 1.31 -24.83
C LEU A 41 14.01 1.50 -26.30
N ARG A 42 12.95 0.85 -26.78
CA ARG A 42 12.44 1.04 -28.15
C ARG A 42 11.95 2.48 -28.40
N LYS A 43 11.31 3.09 -27.39
CA LYS A 43 10.89 4.49 -27.50
C LYS A 43 12.07 5.45 -27.56
N ILE A 44 13.13 5.21 -26.79
CA ILE A 44 14.39 5.96 -26.84
C ILE A 44 15.06 5.80 -28.23
N ASP A 45 15.11 4.58 -28.73
CA ASP A 45 15.69 4.25 -30.04
C ASP A 45 14.97 5.00 -31.18
N LEU A 46 13.63 5.00 -31.16
CA LEU A 46 12.81 5.71 -32.13
C LEU A 46 12.95 7.25 -32.04
N ALA A 47 13.16 7.78 -30.84
CA ALA A 47 13.23 9.22 -30.61
C ALA A 47 14.61 9.82 -30.93
N PHE A 48 15.68 9.10 -30.60
CA PHE A 48 17.04 9.66 -30.58
C PHE A 48 18.02 8.94 -31.50
N GLN A 49 17.72 7.71 -31.92
CA GLN A 49 18.62 6.88 -32.74
C GLN A 49 20.05 6.84 -32.20
N PRO A 50 20.28 6.50 -30.90
CA PRO A 50 21.58 6.60 -30.28
C PRO A 50 22.56 5.62 -30.92
N GLY A 51 23.82 6.04 -31.01
CA GLY A 51 24.91 5.18 -31.49
C GLY A 51 25.05 3.91 -30.65
N LYS A 52 25.65 2.87 -31.21
CA LYS A 52 25.72 1.50 -30.63
C LYS A 52 26.22 1.49 -29.17
N ASN A 53 27.24 2.31 -28.84
CA ASN A 53 27.83 2.34 -27.50
C ASN A 53 26.86 2.98 -26.48
N ILE A 54 26.18 4.07 -26.84
CA ILE A 54 25.16 4.72 -25.99
C ILE A 54 24.00 3.74 -25.76
N LYS A 55 23.53 3.08 -26.82
CA LYS A 55 22.46 2.09 -26.73
C LYS A 55 22.82 0.92 -25.81
N ARG A 56 24.07 0.43 -25.87
CA ARG A 56 24.57 -0.60 -24.95
C ARG A 56 24.61 -0.11 -23.50
N GLY A 57 25.07 1.14 -23.28
CA GLY A 57 25.08 1.75 -21.94
C GLY A 57 23.68 1.87 -21.34
N ILE A 58 22.69 2.33 -22.14
CA ILE A 58 21.28 2.39 -21.72
C ILE A 58 20.73 1.00 -21.40
N ALA A 59 21.01 0.01 -22.25
CA ALA A 59 20.57 -1.37 -22.01
C ALA A 59 21.19 -1.98 -20.75
N LEU A 60 22.46 -1.71 -20.48
CA LEU A 60 23.14 -2.14 -19.25
C LEU A 60 22.51 -1.47 -18.00
N PHE A 61 22.29 -0.17 -18.06
CA PHE A 61 21.60 0.55 -16.97
C PHE A 61 20.21 -0.06 -16.70
N MET A 62 19.43 -0.34 -17.75
CA MET A 62 18.11 -0.96 -17.61
C MET A 62 18.21 -2.36 -17.01
N ALA A 63 19.20 -3.16 -17.40
CA ALA A 63 19.43 -4.49 -16.83
C ALA A 63 19.77 -4.41 -15.32
N VAL A 64 20.59 -3.43 -14.92
CA VAL A 64 20.88 -3.15 -13.51
C VAL A 64 19.60 -2.77 -12.77
N MET A 65 18.76 -1.90 -13.34
CA MET A 65 17.49 -1.49 -12.71
C MET A 65 16.47 -2.63 -12.61
N ILE A 66 16.48 -3.59 -13.54
CA ILE A 66 15.68 -4.82 -13.42
C ILE A 66 16.17 -5.69 -12.26
N ALA A 67 17.48 -5.78 -12.04
CA ALA A 67 18.06 -6.54 -10.94
C ALA A 67 17.97 -5.83 -9.58
N ALA A 68 17.86 -4.50 -9.57
CA ALA A 68 17.99 -3.68 -8.38
C ALA A 68 17.02 -4.03 -7.23
N PRO A 69 15.71 -4.34 -7.42
CA PRO A 69 14.84 -4.79 -6.33
C PRO A 69 15.30 -6.10 -5.69
N ILE A 70 15.98 -6.97 -6.45
CA ILE A 70 16.59 -8.20 -5.91
C ILE A 70 17.83 -7.83 -5.09
N MET A 71 18.64 -6.86 -5.57
CA MET A 71 19.82 -6.37 -4.85
C MET A 71 19.44 -5.75 -3.50
N VAL A 72 18.29 -5.07 -3.40
CA VAL A 72 17.75 -4.59 -2.13
C VAL A 72 17.65 -5.75 -1.13
N ARG A 73 16.99 -6.84 -1.53
CA ARG A 73 16.80 -8.01 -0.66
C ARG A 73 18.12 -8.72 -0.28
N VAL A 74 19.06 -8.74 -1.19
CA VAL A 74 20.40 -9.30 -0.92
C VAL A 74 21.16 -8.42 0.11
N ALA A 75 21.15 -7.11 -0.08
CA ALA A 75 21.78 -6.17 0.84
C ALA A 75 21.13 -6.17 2.24
N GLU A 76 19.79 -6.24 2.31
CA GLU A 76 19.05 -6.42 3.56
C GLU A 76 19.52 -7.65 4.34
N ARG A 77 19.56 -8.81 3.67
CA ARG A 77 19.99 -10.06 4.29
C ARG A 77 21.46 -10.06 4.70
N ALA A 78 22.29 -9.33 3.98
CA ALA A 78 23.69 -9.15 4.32
C ALA A 78 23.93 -8.13 5.46
N GLY A 79 22.87 -7.48 5.98
CA GLY A 79 22.97 -6.46 7.02
C GLY A 79 23.55 -5.13 6.55
N ILE A 80 23.65 -4.90 5.23
CA ILE A 80 24.20 -3.68 4.63
C ILE A 80 23.08 -2.64 4.46
N GLU A 81 22.67 -1.98 5.55
CA GLU A 81 21.52 -1.08 5.55
C GLU A 81 21.66 0.09 4.57
N THR A 82 22.79 0.81 4.60
CA THR A 82 23.03 1.97 3.71
C THR A 82 22.93 1.57 2.24
N GLY A 83 23.51 0.43 1.88
CA GLY A 83 23.43 -0.12 0.52
C GLY A 83 22.00 -0.53 0.16
N ALA A 84 21.28 -1.20 1.07
CA ALA A 84 19.91 -1.58 0.86
C ALA A 84 18.99 -0.35 0.65
N ARG A 85 19.17 0.71 1.45
CA ARG A 85 18.44 1.97 1.31
C ARG A 85 18.74 2.68 0.00
N PHE A 86 20.01 2.77 -0.39
CA PHE A 86 20.38 3.36 -1.68
C PHE A 86 19.67 2.64 -2.83
N TRP A 87 19.77 1.32 -2.87
CA TRP A 87 19.15 0.52 -3.92
C TRP A 87 17.62 0.56 -3.85
N ALA A 88 17.02 0.64 -2.67
CA ALA A 88 15.57 0.79 -2.51
C ALA A 88 15.09 2.11 -3.12
N TYR A 89 15.72 3.24 -2.76
CA TYR A 89 15.37 4.53 -3.35
C TYR A 89 15.60 4.55 -4.86
N ALA A 90 16.74 4.06 -5.34
CA ALA A 90 17.06 4.04 -6.78
C ALA A 90 16.06 3.17 -7.56
N SER A 91 15.85 1.92 -7.14
CA SER A 91 15.03 0.96 -7.86
C SER A 91 13.54 1.30 -7.82
N PHE A 92 13.01 1.68 -6.65
CA PHE A 92 11.58 1.98 -6.54
C PHE A 92 11.24 3.36 -7.15
N SER A 93 12.16 4.34 -7.07
CA SER A 93 11.98 5.59 -7.82
C SER A 93 11.97 5.36 -9.31
N TRP A 94 12.90 4.55 -9.82
CA TRP A 94 12.94 4.15 -11.21
C TRP A 94 11.66 3.42 -11.64
N MET A 95 11.17 2.51 -10.82
CA MET A 95 9.91 1.79 -11.06
C MET A 95 8.73 2.76 -11.20
N GLY A 96 8.64 3.75 -10.30
CA GLY A 96 7.61 4.79 -10.37
C GLY A 96 7.69 5.64 -11.65
N LEU A 97 8.91 6.06 -12.04
CA LEU A 97 9.14 6.80 -13.29
C LEU A 97 8.75 5.98 -14.52
N LEU A 98 9.15 4.71 -14.58
CA LEU A 98 8.78 3.81 -15.67
C LEU A 98 7.27 3.56 -15.75
N PHE A 99 6.63 3.37 -14.60
CA PHE A 99 5.17 3.21 -14.56
C PHE A 99 4.46 4.43 -15.13
N LEU A 100 4.82 5.63 -14.68
CA LEU A 100 4.25 6.88 -15.21
C LEU A 100 4.55 7.05 -16.71
N PHE A 101 5.77 6.70 -17.14
CA PHE A 101 6.13 6.75 -18.56
C PHE A 101 5.28 5.79 -19.40
N LEU A 102 5.07 4.57 -18.92
CA LEU A 102 4.22 3.59 -19.59
C LEU A 102 2.77 4.07 -19.68
N VAL A 103 2.20 4.58 -18.56
CA VAL A 103 0.84 5.09 -18.50
C VAL A 103 0.63 6.23 -19.50
N LEU A 104 1.51 7.22 -19.54
CA LEU A 104 1.44 8.31 -20.50
C LEU A 104 1.63 7.82 -21.94
N SER A 105 2.52 6.84 -22.16
CA SER A 105 2.68 6.24 -23.50
C SER A 105 1.42 5.55 -23.99
N VAL A 106 0.74 4.80 -23.11
CA VAL A 106 -0.54 4.15 -23.43
C VAL A 106 -1.62 5.20 -23.70
N ALA A 107 -1.71 6.23 -22.88
CA ALA A 107 -2.68 7.32 -23.07
C ALA A 107 -2.48 8.05 -24.41
N ILE A 108 -1.22 8.40 -24.75
CA ILE A 108 -0.88 9.00 -26.04
C ILE A 108 -1.20 8.05 -27.20
N GLY A 109 -0.90 6.76 -27.05
CA GLY A 109 -1.23 5.75 -28.07
C GLY A 109 -2.73 5.61 -28.29
N ALA A 110 -3.50 5.54 -27.22
CA ALA A 110 -4.97 5.46 -27.26
C ALA A 110 -5.59 6.71 -27.90
N ALA A 111 -5.11 7.92 -27.55
CA ALA A 111 -5.57 9.16 -28.15
C ALA A 111 -5.31 9.19 -29.67
N ARG A 112 -4.10 8.79 -30.10
CA ARG A 112 -3.76 8.69 -31.52
C ARG A 112 -4.65 7.67 -32.25
N PHE A 113 -4.85 6.51 -31.66
CA PHE A 113 -5.73 5.49 -32.24
C PHE A 113 -7.16 6.01 -32.39
N ALA A 114 -7.69 6.68 -31.37
CA ALA A 114 -9.02 7.28 -31.42
C ALA A 114 -9.14 8.31 -32.55
N VAL A 115 -8.14 9.21 -32.69
CA VAL A 115 -8.12 10.20 -33.80
C VAL A 115 -8.10 9.50 -35.15
N GLN A 116 -7.23 8.51 -35.34
CA GLN A 116 -7.13 7.75 -36.61
C GLN A 116 -8.42 7.00 -36.95
N ALA A 117 -9.06 6.40 -35.94
CA ALA A 117 -10.34 5.71 -36.09
C ALA A 117 -11.43 6.69 -36.53
N THR A 118 -11.50 7.87 -35.90
CA THR A 118 -12.46 8.92 -36.24
C THR A 118 -12.22 9.48 -37.65
N GLU A 119 -10.96 9.74 -38.02
CA GLU A 119 -10.60 10.17 -39.38
C GLU A 119 -11.03 9.16 -40.45
N LYS A 120 -10.85 7.86 -40.15
CA LYS A 120 -11.29 6.79 -41.05
C LYS A 120 -12.81 6.75 -41.23
N ILE A 121 -13.56 6.94 -40.13
CA ILE A 121 -15.05 6.98 -40.14
C ILE A 121 -15.55 8.21 -40.90
N LEU A 122 -14.99 9.38 -40.59
CA LEU A 122 -15.41 10.65 -41.22
C LEU A 122 -14.86 10.84 -42.63
N LYS A 123 -13.98 9.95 -43.09
CA LYS A 123 -13.22 10.10 -44.39
C LYS A 123 -12.56 11.47 -44.54
N ARG A 124 -12.18 12.10 -43.44
CA ARG A 124 -11.59 13.42 -43.34
C ARG A 124 -10.43 13.44 -42.35
N ARG A 125 -9.31 14.08 -42.71
CA ARG A 125 -8.21 14.32 -41.76
C ARG A 125 -8.63 15.40 -40.78
N LEU A 126 -8.63 15.05 -39.49
CA LEU A 126 -8.97 15.95 -38.38
C LEU A 126 -7.73 16.60 -37.79
N PHE A 127 -6.62 15.88 -37.76
CA PHE A 127 -5.42 16.38 -37.12
C PHE A 127 -4.15 15.84 -37.75
N GLN A 128 -3.29 16.78 -38.17
CA GLN A 128 -1.97 16.43 -38.66
C GLN A 128 -0.95 16.68 -37.55
N SER A 129 -0.56 15.61 -36.82
CA SER A 129 0.47 15.75 -35.80
C SER A 129 1.80 16.11 -36.44
N THR A 130 2.26 17.32 -36.16
CA THR A 130 3.57 17.85 -36.63
C THR A 130 4.71 17.50 -35.66
N LEU A 131 4.39 16.83 -34.53
CA LEU A 131 5.38 16.53 -33.51
C LEU A 131 6.21 15.28 -33.88
N SER A 132 7.53 15.48 -33.96
CA SER A 132 8.47 14.38 -34.16
C SER A 132 8.48 13.42 -32.98
N PRO A 133 8.88 12.14 -33.16
CA PRO A 133 9.02 11.16 -32.07
C PRO A 133 9.91 11.69 -30.93
N ARG A 134 10.96 12.44 -31.26
CA ARG A 134 11.86 13.08 -30.28
C ARG A 134 11.13 14.12 -29.41
N ARG A 135 10.33 15.00 -30.01
CA ARG A 135 9.57 16.01 -29.26
C ARG A 135 8.55 15.37 -28.35
N ILE A 136 7.84 14.34 -28.84
CA ILE A 136 6.87 13.60 -28.03
C ILE A 136 7.54 12.94 -26.84
N PHE A 137 8.69 12.27 -27.05
CA PHE A 137 9.45 11.66 -25.96
C PHE A 137 9.89 12.68 -24.92
N ILE A 138 10.42 13.82 -25.34
CA ILE A 138 10.88 14.89 -24.44
C ILE A 138 9.71 15.44 -23.62
N ILE A 139 8.58 15.77 -24.25
CA ILE A 139 7.39 16.28 -23.56
C ILE A 139 6.90 15.23 -22.53
N GLN A 140 6.82 13.98 -22.96
CA GLN A 140 6.40 12.88 -22.07
C GLN A 140 7.35 12.72 -20.89
N ALA A 141 8.66 12.75 -21.11
CA ALA A 141 9.66 12.65 -20.05
C ALA A 141 9.57 13.84 -19.07
N MET A 142 9.37 15.06 -19.56
CA MET A 142 9.16 16.22 -18.70
C MET A 142 7.88 16.09 -17.86
N LEU A 143 6.79 15.61 -18.44
CA LEU A 143 5.55 15.36 -17.70
C LEU A 143 5.74 14.28 -16.64
N VAL A 144 6.45 13.19 -16.95
CA VAL A 144 6.78 12.13 -15.97
C VAL A 144 7.56 12.71 -14.80
N VAL A 145 8.59 13.52 -15.06
CA VAL A 145 9.39 14.15 -14.00
C VAL A 145 8.54 15.12 -13.17
N ALA A 146 7.69 15.92 -13.80
CA ALA A 146 6.79 16.83 -13.10
C ALA A 146 5.76 16.10 -12.22
N ILE A 147 5.12 15.05 -12.75
CA ILE A 147 4.18 14.21 -11.99
C ILE A 147 4.90 13.49 -10.84
N TYR A 148 6.11 12.99 -11.09
CA TYR A 148 6.91 12.33 -10.06
C TYR A 148 7.29 13.29 -8.93
N GLY A 149 7.76 14.50 -9.27
CA GLY A 149 8.07 15.56 -8.31
C GLY A 149 6.85 15.97 -7.48
N TYR A 150 5.69 16.17 -8.12
CA TYR A 150 4.43 16.40 -7.42
C TYR A 150 4.07 15.20 -6.52
N GLY A 151 4.30 13.98 -7.01
CA GLY A 151 4.01 12.76 -6.25
C GLY A 151 4.87 12.60 -4.98
N ILE A 152 6.12 13.10 -4.98
CA ILE A 152 6.94 13.19 -3.75
C ILE A 152 6.28 14.16 -2.76
N PHE A 153 5.86 15.33 -3.24
CA PHE A 153 5.17 16.33 -2.41
C PHE A 153 3.87 15.75 -1.83
N GLU A 154 2.99 15.16 -2.66
CA GLU A 154 1.73 14.57 -2.21
C GLU A 154 1.96 13.44 -1.20
N ALA A 155 3.01 12.62 -1.36
CA ALA A 155 3.35 11.57 -0.41
C ALA A 155 3.79 12.08 0.97
N MET A 156 4.22 13.34 1.06
CA MET A 156 4.63 14.00 2.31
C MET A 156 3.51 14.85 2.93
N ASP A 157 2.44 15.13 2.18
CA ASP A 157 1.25 15.87 2.62
C ASP A 157 0.24 14.92 3.28
N ILE A 158 0.52 14.56 4.53
CA ILE A 158 -0.35 13.66 5.30
C ILE A 158 -1.57 14.42 5.78
N ARG A 159 -2.74 14.05 5.27
CA ARG A 159 -4.00 14.73 5.53
C ARG A 159 -4.69 14.19 6.77
N LEU A 160 -5.35 15.07 7.52
CA LEU A 160 -6.33 14.66 8.52
C LEU A 160 -7.70 14.54 7.85
N LYS A 161 -8.26 13.34 7.87
CA LYS A 161 -9.62 13.08 7.37
C LYS A 161 -10.54 12.83 8.56
N GLN A 162 -11.48 13.74 8.80
CA GLN A 162 -12.44 13.62 9.89
C GLN A 162 -13.76 13.03 9.39
N ILE A 163 -14.31 12.10 10.17
CA ILE A 163 -15.58 11.40 9.94
C ILE A 163 -16.32 11.36 11.26
N GLU A 164 -17.62 11.68 11.24
CA GLU A 164 -18.49 11.56 12.40
C GLU A 164 -19.48 10.42 12.20
N ILE A 165 -19.67 9.59 13.21
CA ILE A 165 -20.64 8.49 13.21
C ILE A 165 -21.48 8.60 14.48
N ALA A 166 -22.77 8.88 14.32
CA ALA A 166 -23.71 8.88 15.42
C ALA A 166 -24.24 7.45 15.67
N SER A 167 -24.24 7.03 16.94
CA SER A 167 -24.75 5.71 17.33
C SER A 167 -25.44 5.77 18.68
N PRO A 168 -26.60 5.09 18.83
CA PRO A 168 -27.28 4.97 20.13
C PRO A 168 -26.47 4.15 21.16
N LYS A 169 -25.47 3.40 20.71
CA LYS A 169 -24.55 2.61 21.57
C LYS A 169 -23.45 3.48 22.21
N ILE A 170 -23.34 4.75 21.85
CA ILE A 170 -22.38 5.68 22.45
C ILE A 170 -23.06 6.42 23.60
N ALA A 171 -22.48 6.33 24.79
CA ALA A 171 -23.01 6.98 25.98
C ALA A 171 -22.98 8.51 25.86
N ALA A 172 -24.00 9.18 26.43
CA ALA A 172 -24.09 10.62 26.45
C ALA A 172 -22.94 11.27 27.26
N THR A 173 -22.34 10.54 28.20
CA THR A 173 -21.19 10.97 29.00
C THR A 173 -20.08 9.94 28.88
N PRO A 174 -18.89 10.28 28.35
CA PRO A 174 -18.38 11.64 28.01
C PRO A 174 -18.89 12.24 26.70
N GLY A 175 -19.83 11.59 25.99
CA GLY A 175 -20.52 12.14 24.82
C GLY A 175 -19.78 12.04 23.49
N LYS A 176 -18.51 11.61 23.50
CA LYS A 176 -17.69 11.45 22.29
C LYS A 176 -16.49 10.55 22.55
N ILE A 177 -16.23 9.66 21.62
CA ILE A 177 -14.98 8.87 21.56
C ILE A 177 -14.30 9.17 20.24
N ARG A 178 -13.07 9.65 20.28
CA ARG A 178 -12.26 9.96 19.10
C ARG A 178 -11.26 8.86 18.84
N ILE A 179 -11.34 8.26 17.66
CA ILE A 179 -10.44 7.20 17.20
C ILE A 179 -9.56 7.77 16.08
N ALA A 180 -8.25 7.61 16.19
CA ALA A 180 -7.33 7.83 15.07
C ALA A 180 -6.99 6.48 14.43
N GLN A 181 -7.11 6.39 13.11
CA GLN A 181 -6.65 5.24 12.32
C GLN A 181 -5.40 5.62 11.55
N ILE A 182 -4.36 4.81 11.68
CA ILE A 182 -3.25 4.70 10.74
C ILE A 182 -3.31 3.34 10.05
N SER A 183 -2.87 3.26 8.82
CA SER A 183 -2.83 2.02 8.03
C SER A 183 -1.71 2.10 7.02
N ASP A 184 -1.15 0.96 6.65
CA ASP A 184 -0.20 0.89 5.52
C ASP A 184 0.93 1.92 5.66
N VAL A 185 1.52 2.00 6.85
CA VAL A 185 2.62 2.93 7.14
C VAL A 185 3.89 2.49 6.43
N HIS A 186 4.12 1.16 6.36
CA HIS A 186 5.27 0.53 5.71
C HIS A 186 6.62 1.06 6.23
N LEU A 187 6.79 1.06 7.55
CA LEU A 187 8.09 1.36 8.15
C LEU A 187 9.15 0.37 7.68
N GLY A 188 10.27 0.87 7.20
CA GLY A 188 11.31 0.04 6.60
C GLY A 188 12.43 0.88 5.97
N LEU A 189 12.91 0.49 4.80
CA LEU A 189 14.02 1.19 4.14
C LEU A 189 13.70 2.61 3.69
N ILE A 190 12.45 2.87 3.28
CA ILE A 190 12.01 4.16 2.70
C ILE A 190 11.27 5.01 3.73
N VAL A 191 10.26 4.44 4.38
CA VAL A 191 9.49 5.17 5.40
C VAL A 191 10.19 4.99 6.75
N ARG A 192 10.81 6.06 7.22
CA ARG A 192 11.59 6.11 8.45
C ARG A 192 11.12 7.27 9.33
N GLU A 193 11.92 7.58 10.34
CA GLU A 193 11.69 8.61 11.36
C GLU A 193 11.08 9.91 10.82
N GLY A 194 11.65 10.47 9.75
CA GLY A 194 11.20 11.77 9.23
C GLY A 194 9.76 11.77 8.71
N ARG A 195 9.30 10.67 8.07
CA ARG A 195 7.90 10.54 7.66
C ARG A 195 7.02 10.13 8.84
N LEU A 196 7.51 9.22 9.69
CA LEU A 196 6.79 8.81 10.89
C LEU A 196 6.50 10.00 11.79
N SER A 197 7.46 10.89 12.03
CA SER A 197 7.27 12.10 12.85
C SER A 197 6.15 12.99 12.32
N ARG A 198 6.00 13.12 11.00
CA ARG A 198 4.87 13.85 10.39
C ARG A 198 3.52 13.18 10.65
N ILE A 199 3.49 11.84 10.58
CA ILE A 199 2.28 11.05 10.89
C ILE A 199 1.91 11.27 12.37
N LEU A 200 2.89 11.15 13.26
CA LEU A 200 2.68 11.31 14.71
C LEU A 200 2.24 12.73 15.07
N ALA A 201 2.78 13.76 14.40
CA ALA A 201 2.32 15.13 14.57
C ALA A 201 0.81 15.28 14.26
N ARG A 202 0.33 14.63 13.19
CA ARG A 202 -1.11 14.63 12.85
C ARG A 202 -1.96 13.89 13.88
N ILE A 203 -1.46 12.78 14.43
CA ILE A 203 -2.13 12.04 15.50
C ILE A 203 -2.21 12.91 16.77
N GLN A 204 -1.10 13.56 17.14
CA GLN A 204 -1.05 14.44 18.33
C GLN A 204 -1.95 15.67 18.18
N GLU A 205 -2.01 16.27 16.99
CA GLU A 205 -2.93 17.38 16.68
C GLU A 205 -4.39 16.96 16.91
N ALA A 206 -4.75 15.75 16.51
CA ALA A 206 -6.11 15.22 16.63
C ALA A 206 -6.51 14.85 18.05
N ARG A 207 -5.55 14.58 18.96
CA ARG A 207 -5.77 14.16 20.37
C ARG A 207 -6.78 13.01 20.47
N PRO A 208 -6.49 11.83 19.88
CA PRO A 208 -7.43 10.72 19.92
C PRO A 208 -7.51 10.09 21.30
N ASP A 209 -8.68 9.51 21.60
CA ASP A 209 -8.89 8.66 22.78
C ASP A 209 -8.35 7.24 22.51
N ILE A 210 -8.42 6.79 21.27
CA ILE A 210 -7.94 5.49 20.82
C ILE A 210 -7.11 5.69 19.56
N LEU A 211 -5.97 4.96 19.44
CA LEU A 211 -5.21 4.85 18.20
C LEU A 211 -5.30 3.42 17.69
N VAL A 212 -5.68 3.25 16.42
CA VAL A 212 -5.69 1.94 15.77
C VAL A 212 -4.75 1.89 14.57
N SER A 213 -4.06 0.75 14.40
CA SER A 213 -3.32 0.40 13.19
C SER A 213 -4.00 -0.75 12.50
N THR A 214 -4.47 -0.53 11.28
CA THR A 214 -5.19 -1.54 10.49
C THR A 214 -4.27 -2.38 9.59
N GLY A 215 -3.05 -2.67 10.07
CA GLY A 215 -2.07 -3.55 9.43
C GLY A 215 -1.10 -2.82 8.51
N ASP A 216 -0.13 -3.57 8.02
CA ASP A 216 0.99 -3.10 7.20
C ASP A 216 1.71 -1.90 7.85
N LEU A 217 1.93 -2.01 9.17
CA LEU A 217 2.74 -1.05 9.92
C LEU A 217 4.20 -1.10 9.47
N LEU A 218 4.66 -2.30 9.09
CA LEU A 218 6.02 -2.61 8.64
C LEU A 218 6.04 -3.01 7.16
N ASP A 219 7.17 -2.76 6.46
CA ASP A 219 7.29 -3.15 5.05
C ASP A 219 7.96 -4.53 4.86
N GLY A 220 9.15 -4.71 5.31
CA GLY A 220 9.86 -5.97 5.09
C GLY A 220 11.15 -6.07 5.87
N GLN A 221 11.81 -4.95 6.13
CA GLN A 221 13.02 -4.90 6.93
C GLN A 221 12.71 -4.36 8.33
N LEU A 222 13.14 -5.10 9.35
CA LEU A 222 12.89 -4.79 10.75
C LEU A 222 14.15 -4.31 11.49
N ASN A 223 15.32 -4.42 10.84
CA ASN A 223 16.59 -4.00 11.44
C ASN A 223 16.60 -2.48 11.61
N HIS A 224 17.15 -2.03 12.76
CA HIS A 224 17.37 -0.60 13.05
C HIS A 224 16.09 0.27 13.11
N LEU A 225 14.92 -0.30 13.50
CA LEU A 225 13.67 0.43 13.71
C LEU A 225 13.43 0.80 15.20
N GLY A 226 14.46 0.79 16.03
CA GLY A 226 14.31 1.09 17.47
C GLY A 226 13.82 2.50 17.75
N THR A 227 14.28 3.48 16.99
CA THR A 227 13.82 4.88 17.07
C THR A 227 12.35 5.01 16.71
N GLU A 228 11.91 4.36 15.63
CA GLU A 228 10.53 4.37 15.17
C GLU A 228 9.60 3.71 16.19
N ALA A 229 10.04 2.61 16.81
CA ALA A 229 9.28 1.98 17.89
C ALA A 229 9.13 2.90 19.10
N ALA A 230 10.21 3.59 19.52
CA ALA A 230 10.19 4.53 20.63
C ALA A 230 9.27 5.74 20.35
N LEU A 231 9.32 6.28 19.13
CA LEU A 231 8.44 7.38 18.71
C LEU A 231 6.96 6.97 18.77
N LEU A 232 6.62 5.79 18.27
CA LEU A 232 5.26 5.23 18.36
C LEU A 232 4.87 5.00 19.83
N ALA A 233 5.77 4.47 20.67
CA ALA A 233 5.51 4.20 22.07
C ALA A 233 5.24 5.47 22.90
N ALA A 234 5.76 6.62 22.45
CA ALA A 234 5.53 7.93 23.08
C ALA A 234 4.08 8.42 22.91
N ILE A 235 3.36 7.94 21.90
CA ILE A 235 1.93 8.27 21.72
C ILE A 235 1.09 7.38 22.67
N ARG A 236 0.39 8.01 23.61
CA ARG A 236 -0.38 7.32 24.66
C ARG A 236 -1.82 7.84 24.74
N PRO A 237 -2.70 7.36 23.85
CA PRO A 237 -4.11 7.67 23.93
C PRO A 237 -4.71 7.10 25.23
N PRO A 238 -5.64 7.81 25.89
CA PRO A 238 -6.13 7.43 27.21
C PRO A 238 -6.89 6.08 27.25
N LEU A 239 -7.52 5.69 26.14
CA LEU A 239 -8.25 4.42 26.03
C LEU A 239 -7.44 3.31 25.31
N GLY A 240 -6.19 3.59 24.95
CA GLY A 240 -5.26 2.59 24.45
C GLY A 240 -4.92 2.66 22.96
N LYS A 241 -4.03 1.78 22.57
CA LYS A 241 -3.57 1.58 21.17
C LYS A 241 -3.75 0.14 20.78
N PHE A 242 -4.38 -0.08 19.61
CA PHE A 242 -4.66 -1.42 19.10
C PHE A 242 -4.11 -1.58 17.68
N ALA A 243 -3.60 -2.75 17.37
CA ALA A 243 -3.10 -3.06 16.04
C ALA A 243 -3.51 -4.47 15.62
N ILE A 244 -3.70 -4.64 14.33
CA ILE A 244 -3.85 -5.95 13.68
C ILE A 244 -2.69 -6.17 12.72
N THR A 245 -2.56 -7.39 12.21
CA THR A 245 -1.63 -7.69 11.13
C THR A 245 -2.21 -7.31 9.78
N GLY A 246 -1.37 -6.83 8.87
CA GLY A 246 -1.61 -6.87 7.43
C GLY A 246 -0.79 -7.99 6.80
N ASN A 247 -0.73 -8.02 5.47
CA ASN A 247 0.03 -9.06 4.78
C ASN A 247 1.56 -8.85 4.90
N HIS A 248 2.02 -7.62 5.07
CA HIS A 248 3.45 -7.33 5.17
C HIS A 248 4.08 -7.81 6.48
N GLU A 249 3.36 -7.85 7.59
CA GLU A 249 3.84 -8.45 8.83
C GLU A 249 4.22 -9.92 8.65
N PHE A 250 3.47 -10.67 7.79
CA PHE A 250 3.80 -12.05 7.46
C PHE A 250 4.99 -12.16 6.51
N TYR A 251 5.15 -11.22 5.57
CA TYR A 251 6.28 -11.20 4.61
C TYR A 251 7.59 -10.77 5.25
N ALA A 252 7.53 -9.86 6.23
CA ALA A 252 8.68 -9.34 6.96
C ALA A 252 9.28 -10.35 7.94
N GLY A 253 8.48 -11.31 8.42
CA GLY A 253 8.78 -12.20 9.53
C GLY A 253 7.87 -11.89 10.70
N LEU A 254 6.82 -12.75 10.85
CA LEU A 254 5.72 -12.48 11.76
C LEU A 254 6.17 -12.19 13.19
N GLN A 255 7.08 -13.00 13.76
CA GLN A 255 7.47 -12.83 15.16
C GLN A 255 8.14 -11.49 15.41
N ASP A 256 9.09 -11.11 14.57
CA ASP A 256 9.80 -9.83 14.68
C ASP A 256 8.84 -8.64 14.49
N ALA A 257 7.86 -8.78 13.58
CA ALA A 257 6.84 -7.77 13.35
C ALA A 257 5.91 -7.60 14.58
N LEU A 258 5.49 -8.71 15.20
CA LEU A 258 4.69 -8.69 16.43
C LEU A 258 5.47 -8.05 17.58
N ASP A 259 6.75 -8.38 17.72
CA ASP A 259 7.62 -7.83 18.77
C ASP A 259 7.85 -6.33 18.59
N PHE A 260 8.07 -5.87 17.34
CA PHE A 260 8.12 -4.44 17.03
C PHE A 260 6.82 -3.72 17.41
N THR A 261 5.68 -4.27 17.01
CA THR A 261 4.37 -3.68 17.27
C THR A 261 4.08 -3.58 18.77
N LYS A 262 4.44 -4.60 19.55
CA LYS A 262 4.37 -4.58 21.03
C LYS A 262 5.32 -3.52 21.62
N LYS A 263 6.59 -3.48 21.18
CA LYS A 263 7.56 -2.45 21.60
C LYS A 263 7.09 -1.04 21.28
N SER A 264 6.33 -0.87 20.20
CA SER A 264 5.68 0.38 19.82
C SER A 264 4.48 0.75 20.73
N GLY A 265 4.16 -0.09 21.71
CA GLY A 265 3.11 0.13 22.71
C GLY A 265 1.70 -0.23 22.23
N PHE A 266 1.53 -0.97 21.14
CA PHE A 266 0.23 -1.44 20.69
C PHE A 266 -0.16 -2.77 21.38
N THR A 267 -1.44 -2.88 21.74
CA THR A 267 -2.09 -4.15 22.02
C THR A 267 -2.43 -4.81 20.67
N LEU A 268 -1.83 -5.96 20.41
CA LEU A 268 -2.09 -6.72 19.19
C LEU A 268 -3.40 -7.49 19.34
N LEU A 269 -4.31 -7.30 18.41
CA LEU A 269 -5.57 -8.02 18.30
C LEU A 269 -5.48 -9.02 17.15
N ARG A 270 -5.30 -10.29 17.47
CA ARG A 270 -5.19 -11.38 16.53
C ARG A 270 -6.32 -12.38 16.81
N ASP A 271 -7.38 -12.32 16.03
CA ASP A 271 -8.62 -13.08 16.22
C ASP A 271 -9.17 -12.96 17.66
N GLN A 272 -9.20 -11.72 18.17
CA GLN A 272 -9.67 -11.43 19.53
C GLN A 272 -10.30 -10.05 19.65
N GLY A 273 -11.16 -9.87 20.65
CA GLY A 273 -11.79 -8.60 21.00
C GLY A 273 -11.40 -8.10 22.38
N VAL A 274 -11.42 -6.78 22.58
CA VAL A 274 -11.23 -6.11 23.87
C VAL A 274 -12.24 -4.98 24.02
N VAL A 275 -12.59 -4.64 25.26
CA VAL A 275 -13.43 -3.49 25.56
C VAL A 275 -12.54 -2.31 26.00
N ALA A 276 -12.74 -1.16 25.38
CA ALA A 276 -12.01 0.09 25.66
C ALA A 276 -12.97 1.28 25.61
N GLY A 277 -13.12 2.00 26.73
CA GLY A 277 -13.97 3.18 26.78
C GLY A 277 -15.46 2.95 26.45
N GLY A 278 -15.97 1.73 26.71
CA GLY A 278 -17.36 1.38 26.41
C GLY A 278 -17.62 0.96 24.96
N ILE A 279 -16.57 0.85 24.13
CA ILE A 279 -16.67 0.23 22.79
C ILE A 279 -15.91 -1.10 22.77
N THR A 280 -16.35 -2.02 21.93
CA THR A 280 -15.67 -3.30 21.70
C THR A 280 -14.81 -3.17 20.43
N VAL A 281 -13.49 -3.37 20.56
CA VAL A 281 -12.54 -3.36 19.44
C VAL A 281 -12.17 -4.80 19.14
N VAL A 282 -12.50 -5.25 17.93
CA VAL A 282 -12.26 -6.64 17.47
C VAL A 282 -11.22 -6.58 16.34
N GLY A 283 -10.20 -7.40 16.42
CA GLY A 283 -9.17 -7.51 15.40
C GLY A 283 -9.04 -8.91 14.84
N VAL A 284 -8.92 -9.01 13.52
CA VAL A 284 -8.69 -10.26 12.79
C VAL A 284 -7.35 -10.23 12.06
N ASP A 285 -6.69 -11.38 11.98
CA ASP A 285 -5.45 -11.53 11.20
C ASP A 285 -5.73 -11.41 9.69
N ASP A 286 -4.74 -10.90 8.93
CA ASP A 286 -4.84 -10.88 7.46
C ASP A 286 -4.84 -12.32 6.90
N PRO A 287 -5.62 -12.61 5.84
CA PRO A 287 -5.63 -13.92 5.18
C PRO A 287 -4.26 -14.43 4.71
N ALA A 288 -3.23 -13.58 4.61
CA ALA A 288 -1.85 -14.01 4.36
C ALA A 288 -1.33 -14.96 5.45
N ALA A 289 -1.90 -14.97 6.66
CA ALA A 289 -1.62 -15.94 7.72
C ALA A 289 -1.69 -17.38 7.21
N THR A 290 -2.66 -17.70 6.37
CA THR A 290 -2.85 -19.05 5.81
C THR A 290 -1.69 -19.49 4.89
N LEU A 291 -1.01 -18.53 4.24
CA LEU A 291 0.18 -18.80 3.42
C LEU A 291 1.38 -19.24 4.28
N PHE A 292 1.31 -19.00 5.58
CA PHE A 292 2.35 -19.33 6.56
C PHE A 292 1.92 -20.42 7.54
N ASP A 293 0.95 -21.26 7.12
CA ASP A 293 0.39 -22.37 7.91
C ASP A 293 -0.21 -21.92 9.26
N LYS A 294 -0.63 -20.66 9.32
CA LYS A 294 -1.34 -20.08 10.47
C LYS A 294 -2.82 -20.00 10.10
N LYS A 295 -3.60 -20.94 10.58
CA LYS A 295 -5.07 -20.86 10.46
C LYS A 295 -5.62 -19.99 11.57
N PRO A 296 -6.63 -19.15 11.29
CA PRO A 296 -7.34 -18.40 12.33
C PRO A 296 -7.93 -19.40 13.35
N ALA A 297 -7.87 -19.05 14.63
CA ALA A 297 -8.42 -19.87 15.69
C ALA A 297 -9.96 -19.91 15.66
N ARG A 298 -10.57 -18.84 15.14
CA ARG A 298 -12.02 -18.65 14.98
C ARG A 298 -12.32 -17.97 13.65
N THR A 299 -13.53 -18.16 13.13
CA THR A 299 -14.02 -17.36 12.00
C THR A 299 -14.31 -15.92 12.46
N GLU A 300 -14.32 -14.96 11.54
CA GLU A 300 -14.73 -13.59 11.83
C GLU A 300 -16.14 -13.54 12.44
N HIS A 301 -17.06 -14.32 11.87
CA HIS A 301 -18.43 -14.46 12.38
C HIS A 301 -18.46 -14.95 13.84
N ASP A 302 -17.76 -16.04 14.15
CA ASP A 302 -17.75 -16.61 15.52
C ASP A 302 -17.13 -15.63 16.52
N LEU A 303 -16.10 -14.90 16.09
CA LEU A 303 -15.44 -13.91 16.90
C LEU A 303 -16.36 -12.74 17.23
N LEU A 304 -17.08 -12.22 16.24
CA LEU A 304 -18.02 -11.11 16.40
C LEU A 304 -19.28 -11.52 17.17
N SER A 305 -19.83 -12.72 16.91
CA SER A 305 -21.00 -13.24 17.62
C SER A 305 -20.76 -13.46 19.12
N ALA A 306 -19.50 -13.66 19.51
CA ALA A 306 -19.11 -13.82 20.91
C ALA A 306 -18.97 -12.47 21.66
N GLN A 307 -19.11 -11.33 20.97
CA GLN A 307 -18.95 -10.01 21.61
C GLN A 307 -20.27 -9.54 22.25
N PRO A 308 -20.20 -8.70 23.29
CA PRO A 308 -21.40 -8.06 23.86
C PRO A 308 -22.09 -7.18 22.82
N GLY A 309 -23.32 -7.48 22.46
CA GLY A 309 -24.11 -6.75 21.44
C GLY A 309 -24.49 -5.33 21.85
N GLU A 310 -24.39 -4.99 23.13
CA GLU A 310 -24.75 -3.67 23.68
C GLU A 310 -23.72 -2.58 23.32
N ASN A 311 -22.44 -2.97 23.20
CA ASN A 311 -21.36 -2.04 22.89
C ASN A 311 -21.30 -1.70 21.39
N PHE A 312 -20.81 -0.48 21.08
CA PHE A 312 -20.38 -0.17 19.72
C PHE A 312 -19.22 -1.07 19.33
N THR A 313 -19.39 -1.88 18.28
CA THR A 313 -18.39 -2.85 17.84
C THR A 313 -17.59 -2.30 16.67
N LEU A 314 -16.29 -2.04 16.91
CA LEU A 314 -15.29 -1.63 15.94
C LEU A 314 -14.51 -2.85 15.45
N LEU A 315 -14.70 -3.23 14.19
CA LEU A 315 -13.94 -4.31 13.54
C LEU A 315 -12.69 -3.72 12.86
N LEU A 316 -11.51 -4.19 13.22
CA LEU A 316 -10.26 -3.92 12.55
C LEU A 316 -9.94 -5.12 11.63
N LYS A 317 -9.88 -4.87 10.34
CA LYS A 317 -9.59 -5.87 9.30
C LYS A 317 -8.76 -5.22 8.20
N HIS A 318 -7.59 -5.79 7.90
CA HIS A 318 -6.66 -5.13 6.99
C HIS A 318 -7.25 -4.95 5.59
N ARG A 319 -7.80 -6.01 4.98
CA ARG A 319 -8.41 -5.91 3.64
C ARG A 319 -9.86 -5.44 3.74
N PRO A 320 -10.31 -4.57 2.81
CA PRO A 320 -11.67 -4.01 2.83
C PRO A 320 -12.70 -4.95 2.18
N ASP A 321 -12.52 -6.26 2.33
CA ASP A 321 -13.49 -7.28 1.96
C ASP A 321 -14.49 -7.52 3.10
N LEU A 322 -15.73 -7.83 2.74
CA LEU A 322 -16.80 -8.09 3.67
C LEU A 322 -17.05 -9.60 3.74
N ASP A 323 -17.18 -10.13 4.96
CA ASP A 323 -17.77 -11.43 5.18
C ASP A 323 -19.28 -11.27 5.28
N PRO A 324 -20.08 -11.84 4.35
CA PRO A 324 -21.53 -11.72 4.38
C PRO A 324 -22.16 -12.26 5.68
N ALA A 325 -21.54 -13.27 6.33
CA ALA A 325 -22.02 -13.84 7.58
C ALA A 325 -21.82 -12.88 8.77
N SER A 326 -20.88 -11.95 8.66
CA SER A 326 -20.54 -10.98 9.72
C SER A 326 -21.33 -9.67 9.63
N LEU A 327 -22.12 -9.46 8.57
CA LEU A 327 -22.92 -8.24 8.41
C LEU A 327 -23.94 -8.08 9.52
N GLY A 328 -23.97 -6.91 10.14
CA GLY A 328 -24.85 -6.61 11.30
C GLY A 328 -24.26 -7.00 12.66
N LEU A 329 -23.10 -7.66 12.70
CA LEU A 329 -22.40 -7.99 13.95
C LEU A 329 -21.36 -6.94 14.36
N PHE A 330 -21.09 -5.94 13.50
CA PHE A 330 -20.23 -4.80 13.79
C PHE A 330 -20.89 -3.50 13.35
N ASP A 331 -20.55 -2.40 14.03
CA ASP A 331 -21.06 -1.06 13.72
C ASP A 331 -20.14 -0.32 12.74
N LEU A 332 -18.84 -0.56 12.80
CA LEU A 332 -17.85 0.03 11.90
C LEU A 332 -16.71 -0.94 11.64
N GLN A 333 -16.41 -1.19 10.35
CA GLN A 333 -15.17 -1.85 9.93
C GLN A 333 -14.17 -0.80 9.45
N LEU A 334 -12.95 -0.82 9.99
CA LEU A 334 -11.81 -0.03 9.51
C LEU A 334 -10.82 -0.96 8.80
N SER A 335 -10.41 -0.56 7.60
CA SER A 335 -9.52 -1.33 6.73
C SER A 335 -8.45 -0.46 6.08
N GLY A 336 -7.47 -1.08 5.41
CA GLY A 336 -6.41 -0.44 4.64
C GLY A 336 -6.16 -1.15 3.31
N HIS A 337 -4.92 -1.63 3.09
CA HIS A 337 -4.44 -2.53 2.04
C HIS A 337 -4.37 -1.94 0.63
N THR A 338 -5.37 -1.18 0.20
CA THR A 338 -5.49 -0.79 -1.21
C THR A 338 -4.67 0.43 -1.60
N HIS A 339 -4.13 1.17 -0.62
CA HIS A 339 -3.43 2.45 -0.82
C HIS A 339 -4.17 3.45 -1.72
N LYS A 340 -5.49 3.25 -1.95
CA LYS A 340 -6.24 3.98 -3.00
C LYS A 340 -5.55 3.88 -4.37
N GLY A 341 -4.79 2.79 -4.61
CA GLY A 341 -3.97 2.57 -5.79
C GLY A 341 -2.65 3.33 -5.82
N GLN A 342 -2.34 4.15 -4.80
CA GLN A 342 -1.11 4.93 -4.59
C GLN A 342 -0.70 5.85 -5.75
N ILE A 343 -0.68 5.38 -7.00
CA ILE A 343 -0.28 6.14 -8.20
C ILE A 343 -1.35 5.95 -9.28
N PHE A 344 -2.09 7.02 -9.61
CA PHE A 344 -3.06 6.97 -10.72
C PHE A 344 -2.37 6.53 -12.03
N PRO A 345 -2.98 5.64 -12.84
CA PRO A 345 -4.34 5.11 -12.76
C PRO A 345 -4.48 3.74 -12.07
N PHE A 346 -3.51 3.34 -11.23
CA PHE A 346 -3.59 2.04 -10.55
C PHE A 346 -4.82 1.91 -9.65
N ASN A 347 -5.41 3.04 -9.22
CA ASN A 347 -6.67 3.07 -8.51
C ASN A 347 -7.85 2.44 -9.31
N LEU A 348 -7.81 2.45 -10.65
CA LEU A 348 -8.82 1.79 -11.47
C LEU A 348 -8.80 0.27 -11.26
N LEU A 349 -7.59 -0.31 -11.12
CA LEU A 349 -7.44 -1.73 -10.80
C LEU A 349 -7.91 -2.04 -9.37
N THR A 350 -7.54 -1.21 -8.39
CA THR A 350 -7.99 -1.42 -7.01
C THR A 350 -9.50 -1.29 -6.87
N TRP A 351 -10.16 -0.42 -7.64
CA TRP A 351 -11.63 -0.31 -7.66
C TRP A 351 -12.31 -1.53 -8.28
N PHE A 352 -11.65 -2.16 -9.24
CA PHE A 352 -12.16 -3.40 -9.82
C PHE A 352 -12.05 -4.57 -8.84
N LEU A 353 -10.95 -4.66 -8.09
CA LEU A 353 -10.69 -5.73 -7.14
C LEU A 353 -11.44 -5.53 -5.81
N TYR A 354 -11.61 -4.28 -5.38
CA TYR A 354 -12.24 -3.89 -4.11
C TYR A 354 -13.34 -2.85 -4.40
N PRO A 355 -14.62 -3.24 -4.36
CA PRO A 355 -15.73 -2.36 -4.74
C PRO A 355 -15.92 -1.18 -3.79
N HIS A 356 -15.42 -1.29 -2.55
CA HIS A 356 -15.47 -0.22 -1.56
C HIS A 356 -14.28 0.72 -1.71
N LYS A 357 -14.55 1.97 -2.06
CA LYS A 357 -13.52 2.95 -2.41
C LYS A 357 -12.79 3.46 -1.18
N ALA A 358 -11.45 3.38 -1.19
CA ALA A 358 -10.62 3.95 -0.14
C ALA A 358 -10.80 5.47 0.01
N GLY A 359 -10.83 5.94 1.26
CA GLY A 359 -11.11 7.32 1.65
C GLY A 359 -12.59 7.69 1.65
N ARG A 360 -13.50 6.71 1.56
CA ARG A 360 -14.96 6.93 1.56
C ARG A 360 -15.65 6.02 2.58
N LEU A 361 -16.46 6.64 3.46
CA LEU A 361 -17.36 5.90 4.34
C LEU A 361 -18.49 5.29 3.50
N THR A 362 -18.65 3.98 3.61
CA THR A 362 -19.74 3.22 2.93
C THR A 362 -20.69 2.70 3.98
N ARG A 363 -21.99 2.98 3.81
CA ARG A 363 -23.03 2.40 4.67
C ARG A 363 -23.31 0.96 4.24
N LEU A 364 -23.41 0.08 5.22
CA LEU A 364 -23.70 -1.33 5.07
C LEU A 364 -25.01 -1.68 5.78
N PRO A 365 -25.61 -2.86 5.53
CA PRO A 365 -26.66 -3.40 6.39
C PRO A 365 -26.10 -3.58 7.81
N GLY A 366 -26.62 -2.79 8.74
CA GLY A 366 -26.24 -2.86 10.17
C GLY A 366 -24.95 -2.14 10.59
N GLY A 367 -24.27 -1.41 9.68
CA GLY A 367 -23.04 -0.72 10.06
C GLY A 367 -22.38 0.09 8.95
N PHE A 368 -21.08 0.29 9.07
CA PHE A 368 -20.28 1.07 8.13
C PHE A 368 -18.95 0.37 7.81
N LEU A 369 -18.40 0.67 6.65
CA LEU A 369 -17.03 0.33 6.25
C LEU A 369 -16.28 1.59 5.85
N TYR A 370 -15.07 1.75 6.37
CA TYR A 370 -14.13 2.77 5.92
C TYR A 370 -12.77 2.16 5.56
N PRO A 371 -12.45 2.02 4.28
CA PRO A 371 -11.11 1.68 3.82
C PRO A 371 -10.24 2.94 3.79
N SER A 372 -9.16 2.97 4.58
CA SER A 372 -8.16 4.04 4.53
C SER A 372 -7.37 4.00 3.22
N PRO A 373 -6.99 5.15 2.63
CA PRO A 373 -6.02 5.19 1.53
C PRO A 373 -4.58 4.89 1.98
N GLY A 374 -4.38 4.60 3.27
CA GLY A 374 -3.07 4.39 3.85
C GLY A 374 -2.33 5.68 4.22
N THR A 375 -1.41 5.57 5.16
CA THR A 375 -0.67 6.71 5.73
C THR A 375 0.76 6.81 5.19
N GLY A 376 1.34 5.70 4.74
CA GLY A 376 2.69 5.62 4.18
C GLY A 376 2.74 5.47 2.66
N THR A 377 3.77 4.79 2.17
CA THR A 377 3.94 4.39 0.77
C THR A 377 4.58 3.02 0.70
N TRP A 378 4.19 2.25 -0.31
CA TRP A 378 4.79 0.97 -0.62
C TRP A 378 5.49 1.00 -1.98
N GLY A 379 6.72 0.44 -2.06
CA GLY A 379 7.51 0.49 -3.29
C GLY A 379 7.91 1.91 -3.68
N PRO A 380 7.42 2.48 -4.80
CA PRO A 380 7.75 3.86 -5.20
C PRO A 380 7.42 4.89 -4.12
N PRO A 381 8.37 5.78 -3.74
CA PRO A 381 8.18 6.72 -2.63
C PRO A 381 7.32 7.94 -2.99
N ILE A 382 6.33 7.74 -3.83
CA ILE A 382 5.42 8.79 -4.33
C ILE A 382 3.97 8.40 -4.17
N ARG A 383 3.09 9.39 -4.13
CA ARG A 383 1.66 9.24 -4.30
C ARG A 383 1.17 10.20 -5.39
N PHE A 384 0.24 9.76 -6.21
CA PHE A 384 -0.32 10.61 -7.25
C PHE A 384 -1.83 10.41 -7.35
N LEU A 385 -2.60 11.47 -7.02
CA LEU A 385 -4.07 11.48 -6.89
C LEU A 385 -4.59 10.47 -5.85
N ALA A 386 -3.73 10.14 -4.89
CA ALA A 386 -4.01 9.23 -3.78
C ALA A 386 -3.32 9.71 -2.49
N PRO A 387 -3.64 10.91 -1.99
CA PRO A 387 -2.96 11.49 -0.83
C PRO A 387 -3.04 10.56 0.37
N PRO A 388 -1.96 10.49 1.18
CA PRO A 388 -1.96 9.72 2.42
C PRO A 388 -2.79 10.44 3.47
N GLU A 389 -3.35 9.67 4.43
CA GLU A 389 -4.13 10.27 5.51
C GLU A 389 -3.94 9.58 6.85
N VAL A 390 -4.17 10.33 7.92
CA VAL A 390 -4.58 9.84 9.23
C VAL A 390 -6.09 10.07 9.32
N THR A 391 -6.86 9.00 9.51
CA THR A 391 -8.32 9.11 9.59
C THR A 391 -8.74 9.30 11.04
N ILE A 392 -9.57 10.28 11.29
CA ILE A 392 -10.15 10.60 12.61
C ILE A 392 -11.63 10.25 12.56
N ILE A 393 -12.04 9.34 13.41
CA ILE A 393 -13.43 8.93 13.56
C ILE A 393 -13.94 9.43 14.90
N ASP A 394 -14.93 10.31 14.88
CA ASP A 394 -15.65 10.80 16.04
C ASP A 394 -16.93 9.99 16.20
N LEU A 395 -16.98 9.12 17.19
CA LEU A 395 -18.19 8.42 17.59
C LEU A 395 -18.96 9.32 18.56
N VAL A 396 -20.22 9.62 18.22
CA VAL A 396 -21.07 10.51 19.03
C VAL A 396 -22.42 9.84 19.35
N PRO A 397 -23.06 10.20 20.46
CA PRO A 397 -24.42 9.73 20.76
C PRO A 397 -25.41 10.26 19.71
N VAL A 398 -26.47 9.51 19.47
CA VAL A 398 -27.63 10.02 18.70
C VAL A 398 -28.32 11.08 19.53
N LYS A 399 -28.59 12.24 18.95
CA LYS A 399 -29.32 13.34 19.58
C LYS A 399 -30.78 13.01 19.77
#